data_d5e8167424765e760895b140832e3a58
#
_entry.id   d5e8167424765e760895b140832e3a58
#
_cell.length_a   1.000
_cell.length_b   1.000
_cell.length_c   1.000
_cell.angle_alpha   90.00
_cell.angle_beta   90.00
_cell.angle_gamma   90.00
#
_symmetry.space_group_name_H-M   'P 1'
#
loop_
_entity.id
_entity.type
_entity.pdbx_description
1 polymer ?
#
loop_
_entity_poly.entity_id
_entity_poly.type
_entity_poly.pdbx_seq_one_letter_code
_entity_poly.pdbx_strand_id
1 'polypeptide(L)'
;MATEEFLTRILPSKGLYIATVFKGGMKSAPTQEVFDTVKELSTALLEYDSTGIQVFHACASYGDRQGVYNERKDKWELRVAENAVWVRSQWLDIDVGDGKDYATRKDALTALKAMCKSVGLPLPLIVKSGPVGLHAYWVFKEDV
;
A
#
# COMPACT_ATOMS: atom_id res chain seq x y z
N MET A 1 -13.67 7.51 6.90
CA MET A 1 -12.45 8.19 6.38
C MET A 1 -12.45 8.06 4.87
N ALA A 2 -12.34 9.17 4.17
CA ALA A 2 -12.25 9.18 2.71
C ALA A 2 -10.90 8.61 2.24
N THR A 3 -10.84 8.08 1.01
CA THR A 3 -9.62 7.47 0.45
C THR A 3 -8.44 8.44 0.44
N GLU A 4 -8.65 9.68 0.00
CA GLU A 4 -7.60 10.71 -0.01
C GLU A 4 -7.07 11.01 1.40
N GLU A 5 -7.96 11.15 2.39
CA GLU A 5 -7.58 11.37 3.79
C GLU A 5 -6.74 10.21 4.33
N PHE A 6 -7.15 8.98 4.06
CA PHE A 6 -6.40 7.79 4.45
C PHE A 6 -5.00 7.77 3.82
N LEU A 7 -4.91 7.96 2.50
CA LEU A 7 -3.63 7.96 1.78
C LEU A 7 -2.71 9.09 2.26
N THR A 8 -3.26 10.28 2.51
CA THR A 8 -2.49 11.42 3.06
C THR A 8 -1.89 11.11 4.44
N ARG A 9 -2.53 10.26 5.24
CA ARG A 9 -2.02 9.87 6.55
C ARG A 9 -0.89 8.85 6.47
N ILE A 10 -0.97 7.88 5.55
CA ILE A 10 -0.04 6.73 5.50
C ILE A 10 1.11 6.91 4.51
N LEU A 11 0.95 7.76 3.50
CA LEU A 11 1.97 8.01 2.49
C LEU A 11 2.84 9.22 2.83
N PRO A 12 4.10 9.24 2.35
CA PRO A 12 4.99 10.39 2.49
C PRO A 12 4.36 11.68 1.93
N SER A 13 4.76 12.82 2.48
CA SER A 13 4.28 14.14 2.05
C SER A 13 4.98 14.66 0.78
N LYS A 14 6.01 13.98 0.33
CA LYS A 14 6.86 14.37 -0.81
C LYS A 14 7.33 13.16 -1.62
N GLY A 15 7.75 13.41 -2.86
CA GLY A 15 8.15 12.41 -3.84
C GLY A 15 7.02 12.06 -4.80
N LEU A 16 7.23 11.03 -5.61
CA LEU A 16 6.28 10.52 -6.59
C LEU A 16 5.52 9.33 -6.02
N TYR A 17 4.27 9.18 -6.40
CA TYR A 17 3.41 8.08 -5.95
C TYR A 17 3.12 7.13 -7.10
N ILE A 18 3.04 5.82 -6.82
CA ILE A 18 2.86 4.81 -7.85
C ILE A 18 1.63 3.97 -7.56
N ALA A 19 0.77 3.81 -8.58
CA ALA A 19 -0.26 2.79 -8.63
C ALA A 19 0.16 1.65 -9.55
N THR A 20 -0.17 0.43 -9.17
CA THR A 20 -0.04 -0.78 -9.99
C THR A 20 -1.43 -1.20 -10.44
N VAL A 21 -1.69 -1.20 -11.74
CA VAL A 21 -3.02 -1.35 -12.35
C VAL A 21 -3.07 -2.61 -13.21
N PHE A 22 -4.04 -3.46 -12.96
CA PHE A 22 -4.24 -4.73 -13.69
C PHE A 22 -5.38 -4.58 -14.72
N LYS A 23 -5.15 -3.79 -15.78
CA LYS A 23 -6.15 -3.51 -16.83
C LYS A 23 -6.66 -4.76 -17.57
N GLY A 24 -5.83 -5.78 -17.72
CA GLY A 24 -6.17 -7.08 -18.31
C GLY A 24 -6.53 -8.16 -17.28
N GLY A 25 -6.79 -7.80 -16.02
CA GLY A 25 -7.03 -8.72 -14.90
C GLY A 25 -5.74 -9.19 -14.23
N MET A 26 -5.88 -9.85 -13.08
CA MET A 26 -4.76 -10.26 -12.21
C MET A 26 -3.74 -11.23 -12.85
N LYS A 27 -4.12 -11.91 -13.93
CA LYS A 27 -3.22 -12.81 -14.67
C LYS A 27 -2.40 -12.10 -15.74
N SER A 28 -2.71 -10.86 -16.07
CA SER A 28 -1.96 -10.06 -17.03
C SER A 28 -0.80 -9.30 -16.35
N ALA A 29 0.18 -8.87 -17.16
CA ALA A 29 1.22 -7.97 -16.67
C ALA A 29 0.61 -6.64 -16.23
N PRO A 30 0.90 -6.14 -15.01
CA PRO A 30 0.37 -4.87 -14.55
C PRO A 30 1.08 -3.69 -15.23
N THR A 31 0.37 -2.57 -15.32
CA THR A 31 0.92 -1.26 -15.68
C THR A 31 1.19 -0.47 -14.40
N GLN A 32 2.30 0.25 -14.36
CA GLN A 32 2.60 1.19 -13.29
C GLN A 32 2.36 2.62 -13.74
N GLU A 33 1.61 3.38 -12.95
CA GLU A 33 1.27 4.78 -13.21
C GLU A 33 1.85 5.65 -12.09
N VAL A 34 2.41 6.81 -12.48
CA VAL A 34 3.12 7.72 -11.58
C VAL A 34 2.33 9.01 -11.42
N PHE A 35 2.18 9.47 -10.17
CA PHE A 35 1.43 10.65 -9.79
C PHE A 35 2.30 11.62 -8.98
N ASP A 36 2.08 12.92 -9.15
CA ASP A 36 2.80 13.96 -8.43
C ASP A 36 2.21 14.23 -7.04
N THR A 37 0.93 13.94 -6.86
CA THR A 37 0.23 14.23 -5.60
C THR A 37 -0.60 13.04 -5.12
N VAL A 38 -0.82 12.95 -3.80
CA VAL A 38 -1.73 11.96 -3.19
C VAL A 38 -3.15 12.14 -3.71
N LYS A 39 -3.56 13.38 -4.01
CA LYS A 39 -4.89 13.66 -4.57
C LYS A 39 -5.08 13.03 -5.95
N GLU A 40 -4.11 13.19 -6.85
CA GLU A 40 -4.14 12.55 -8.18
C GLU A 40 -4.16 11.03 -8.06
N LEU A 41 -3.30 10.45 -7.21
CA LEU A 41 -3.30 9.03 -6.92
C LEU A 41 -4.68 8.57 -6.42
N SER A 42 -5.26 9.26 -5.42
CA SER A 42 -6.58 8.91 -4.86
C SER A 42 -7.67 8.93 -5.92
N THR A 43 -7.69 9.96 -6.76
CA THR A 43 -8.64 10.08 -7.87
C THR A 43 -8.54 8.88 -8.83
N ALA A 44 -7.33 8.54 -9.25
CA ALA A 44 -7.09 7.41 -10.15
C ALA A 44 -7.48 6.06 -9.50
N LEU A 45 -7.15 5.83 -8.23
CA LEU A 45 -7.54 4.61 -7.52
C LEU A 45 -9.05 4.43 -7.46
N LEU A 46 -9.80 5.50 -7.14
CA LEU A 46 -11.26 5.48 -7.08
C LEU A 46 -11.89 5.26 -8.47
N GLU A 47 -11.33 5.85 -9.51
CA GLU A 47 -11.77 5.67 -10.89
C GLU A 47 -11.59 4.21 -11.33
N TYR A 48 -10.43 3.61 -11.12
CA TYR A 48 -10.19 2.20 -11.44
C TYR A 48 -11.09 1.26 -10.65
N ASP A 49 -11.23 1.48 -9.34
CA ASP A 49 -12.11 0.68 -8.48
C ASP A 49 -13.58 0.75 -8.96
N SER A 50 -14.05 1.92 -9.35
CA SER A 50 -15.42 2.11 -9.87
C SER A 50 -15.71 1.34 -11.14
N THR A 51 -14.69 1.02 -11.93
CA THR A 51 -14.78 0.21 -13.16
C THR A 51 -14.48 -1.27 -12.93
N GLY A 52 -14.21 -1.67 -11.68
CA GLY A 52 -13.87 -3.04 -11.31
C GLY A 52 -12.46 -3.48 -11.70
N ILE A 53 -11.59 -2.53 -12.06
CA ILE A 53 -10.18 -2.79 -12.33
C ILE A 53 -9.41 -2.91 -11.03
N GLN A 54 -8.68 -4.01 -10.87
CA GLN A 54 -7.81 -4.20 -9.70
C GLN A 54 -6.65 -3.21 -9.73
N VAL A 55 -6.50 -2.48 -8.63
CA VAL A 55 -5.49 -1.45 -8.49
C VAL A 55 -4.90 -1.45 -7.07
N PHE A 56 -3.60 -1.22 -6.98
CA PHE A 56 -2.86 -1.16 -5.71
C PHE A 56 -1.97 0.07 -5.69
N HIS A 57 -1.85 0.73 -4.55
CA HIS A 57 -0.88 1.79 -4.34
C HIS A 57 0.40 1.25 -3.70
N ALA A 58 1.53 1.88 -3.99
CA ALA A 58 2.76 1.64 -3.24
C ALA A 58 2.72 2.39 -1.89
N CYS A 59 3.39 1.85 -0.87
CA CYS A 59 3.44 2.45 0.47
C CYS A 59 4.64 3.39 0.68
N ALA A 60 5.54 3.48 -0.29
CA ALA A 60 6.65 4.43 -0.34
C ALA A 60 6.38 5.51 -1.38
N SER A 61 7.12 6.62 -1.31
CA SER A 61 7.26 7.52 -2.44
C SER A 61 8.61 7.33 -3.15
N TYR A 62 8.68 7.75 -4.39
CA TYR A 62 9.76 7.47 -5.32
C TYR A 62 10.40 8.75 -5.85
N GLY A 63 11.68 8.65 -6.24
CA GLY A 63 12.47 9.80 -6.66
C GLY A 63 12.40 10.07 -8.15
N ASP A 64 12.50 9.03 -8.96
CA ASP A 64 12.58 9.14 -10.41
C ASP A 64 11.33 8.59 -11.10
N ARG A 65 10.74 9.38 -12.00
CA ARG A 65 9.53 9.03 -12.77
C ARG A 65 9.77 7.90 -13.78
N GLN A 66 10.99 7.76 -14.27
CA GLN A 66 11.39 6.68 -15.16
C GLN A 66 11.81 5.43 -14.40
N GLY A 67 12.28 5.59 -13.15
CA GLY A 67 12.76 4.52 -12.31
C GLY A 67 14.26 4.26 -12.47
N VAL A 68 14.66 3.03 -12.19
CA VAL A 68 16.06 2.58 -12.29
C VAL A 68 16.17 1.53 -13.40
N TYR A 69 17.18 1.68 -14.25
CA TYR A 69 17.42 0.72 -15.32
C TYR A 69 18.03 -0.58 -14.79
N ASN A 70 17.39 -1.68 -15.08
CA ASN A 70 17.85 -3.02 -14.72
C ASN A 70 18.53 -3.67 -15.92
N GLU A 71 19.88 -3.68 -15.93
CA GLU A 71 20.68 -4.24 -17.03
C GLU A 71 20.40 -5.73 -17.29
N ARG A 72 20.13 -6.52 -16.21
CA ARG A 72 19.86 -7.96 -16.36
C ARG A 72 18.55 -8.25 -17.09
N LYS A 73 17.55 -7.37 -16.92
CA LYS A 73 16.22 -7.50 -17.49
C LYS A 73 16.02 -6.63 -18.72
N ASP A 74 17.01 -5.80 -19.04
CA ASP A 74 16.98 -4.81 -20.13
C ASP A 74 15.71 -3.95 -20.09
N LYS A 75 15.39 -3.42 -18.88
CA LYS A 75 14.19 -2.61 -18.67
C LYS A 75 14.33 -1.62 -17.51
N TRP A 76 13.52 -0.58 -17.56
CA TRP A 76 13.31 0.35 -16.45
C TRP A 76 12.32 -0.23 -15.43
N GLU A 77 12.65 -0.10 -14.14
CA GLU A 77 11.83 -0.57 -13.02
C GLU A 77 11.52 0.60 -12.07
N LEU A 78 10.23 0.89 -11.87
CA LEU A 78 9.77 2.02 -11.05
C LEU A 78 9.74 1.66 -9.56
N ARG A 79 9.10 0.53 -9.21
CA ARG A 79 8.88 0.08 -7.84
C ARG A 79 10.01 -0.82 -7.36
N VAL A 80 11.18 -0.24 -7.23
CA VAL A 80 12.39 -0.91 -6.68
C VAL A 80 12.93 -0.10 -5.52
N ALA A 81 13.68 -0.77 -4.63
CA ALA A 81 14.24 -0.14 -3.43
C ALA A 81 15.14 1.06 -3.76
N GLU A 82 15.91 0.96 -4.83
CA GLU A 82 16.84 1.98 -5.29
C GLU A 82 16.14 3.27 -5.75
N ASN A 83 14.85 3.19 -6.13
CA ASN A 83 14.04 4.35 -6.49
C ASN A 83 13.16 4.85 -5.35
N ALA A 84 12.96 4.05 -4.29
CA ALA A 84 12.20 4.46 -3.12
C ALA A 84 13.00 5.48 -2.31
N VAL A 85 12.35 6.60 -1.95
CA VAL A 85 13.01 7.73 -1.26
C VAL A 85 12.49 7.89 0.16
N TRP A 86 11.18 7.79 0.35
CA TRP A 86 10.54 8.06 1.64
C TRP A 86 9.47 7.03 1.97
N VAL A 87 9.32 6.75 3.27
CA VAL A 87 8.18 6.04 3.84
C VAL A 87 7.58 6.87 4.98
N ARG A 88 6.26 6.80 5.15
CA ARG A 88 5.51 7.50 6.20
C ARG A 88 4.93 6.54 7.22
N SER A 89 4.85 5.27 6.90
CA SER A 89 4.27 4.24 7.76
C SER A 89 5.00 2.90 7.63
N GLN A 90 4.99 2.15 8.72
CA GLN A 90 5.22 0.71 8.70
C GLN A 90 3.87 0.03 8.51
N TRP A 91 3.80 -1.02 7.71
CA TRP A 91 2.53 -1.73 7.46
C TRP A 91 2.68 -3.23 7.64
N LEU A 92 1.53 -3.86 7.89
CA LEU A 92 1.39 -5.30 8.02
C LEU A 92 0.12 -5.73 7.28
N ASP A 93 0.23 -6.73 6.41
CA ASP A 93 -0.90 -7.42 5.80
C ASP A 93 -1.24 -8.65 6.62
N ILE A 94 -2.50 -8.81 7.02
CA ILE A 94 -2.97 -9.91 7.83
C ILE A 94 -4.03 -10.69 7.05
N ASP A 95 -3.64 -11.86 6.60
CA ASP A 95 -4.51 -12.80 5.93
C ASP A 95 -5.50 -13.43 6.92
N VAL A 96 -6.78 -13.41 6.54
CA VAL A 96 -7.88 -13.97 7.33
C VAL A 96 -8.75 -14.86 6.45
N GLY A 97 -9.26 -15.95 6.99
CA GLY A 97 -10.15 -16.87 6.29
C GLY A 97 -9.76 -18.34 6.47
N ASP A 98 -10.43 -19.20 5.73
CA ASP A 98 -10.17 -20.65 5.78
C ASP A 98 -8.75 -20.99 5.32
N GLY A 99 -8.06 -21.81 6.12
CA GLY A 99 -6.68 -22.20 5.85
C GLY A 99 -5.63 -21.10 6.13
N LYS A 100 -6.04 -19.99 6.76
CA LYS A 100 -5.16 -18.92 7.23
C LYS A 100 -4.94 -19.02 8.76
N ASP A 101 -3.96 -18.27 9.26
CA ASP A 101 -3.64 -18.26 10.70
C ASP A 101 -4.80 -17.76 11.56
N TYR A 102 -5.67 -16.91 10.98
CA TYR A 102 -6.86 -16.38 11.65
C TYR A 102 -8.11 -16.69 10.85
N ALA A 103 -9.07 -17.37 11.47
CA ALA A 103 -10.34 -17.68 10.83
C ALA A 103 -11.24 -16.46 10.64
N THR A 104 -11.16 -15.49 11.57
CA THR A 104 -11.99 -14.28 11.53
C THR A 104 -11.17 -13.00 11.75
N ARG A 105 -11.71 -11.86 11.26
CA ARG A 105 -11.12 -10.53 11.55
C ARG A 105 -11.03 -10.25 13.05
N LYS A 106 -11.98 -10.77 13.84
CA LYS A 106 -11.98 -10.60 15.29
C LYS A 106 -10.78 -11.28 15.92
N ASP A 107 -10.46 -12.51 15.50
CA ASP A 107 -9.30 -13.25 15.98
C ASP A 107 -7.99 -12.54 15.61
N ALA A 108 -7.88 -12.11 14.36
CA ALA A 108 -6.74 -11.33 13.87
C ALA A 108 -6.53 -10.04 14.66
N LEU A 109 -7.61 -9.27 14.91
CA LEU A 109 -7.54 -8.04 15.72
C LEU A 109 -7.17 -8.31 17.17
N THR A 110 -7.66 -9.40 17.77
CA THR A 110 -7.30 -9.81 19.13
C THR A 110 -5.81 -10.11 19.22
N ALA A 111 -5.28 -10.87 18.26
CA ALA A 111 -3.85 -11.21 18.21
C ALA A 111 -2.99 -9.97 17.98
N LEU A 112 -3.40 -9.08 17.08
CA LEU A 112 -2.70 -7.82 16.80
C LEU A 112 -2.61 -6.91 18.04
N LYS A 113 -3.71 -6.77 18.77
CA LYS A 113 -3.74 -6.00 20.04
C LYS A 113 -2.83 -6.61 21.10
N ALA A 114 -2.85 -7.94 21.24
CA ALA A 114 -1.97 -8.66 22.16
C ALA A 114 -0.50 -8.47 21.80
N MET A 115 -0.15 -8.55 20.52
CA MET A 115 1.20 -8.29 20.04
C MET A 115 1.63 -6.84 20.34
N CYS A 116 0.83 -5.85 19.97
CA CYS A 116 1.14 -4.44 20.27
C CYS A 116 1.42 -4.22 21.76
N LYS A 117 0.58 -4.79 22.63
CA LYS A 117 0.76 -4.70 24.09
C LYS A 117 2.06 -5.35 24.55
N SER A 118 2.38 -6.54 24.02
CA SER A 118 3.57 -7.31 24.45
C SER A 118 4.89 -6.63 24.09
N VAL A 119 4.93 -5.91 22.96
CA VAL A 119 6.15 -5.24 22.47
C VAL A 119 6.15 -3.71 22.69
N GLY A 120 5.10 -3.18 23.33
CA GLY A 120 5.02 -1.73 23.63
C GLY A 120 4.72 -0.85 22.40
N LEU A 121 4.12 -1.40 21.35
CA LEU A 121 3.69 -0.63 20.17
C LEU A 121 2.32 0.01 20.40
N PRO A 122 2.07 1.22 19.87
CA PRO A 122 0.74 1.78 19.84
C PRO A 122 -0.17 0.95 18.92
N LEU A 123 -1.50 1.08 19.11
CA LEU A 123 -2.45 0.48 18.18
C LEU A 123 -2.35 1.13 16.80
N PRO A 124 -2.26 0.36 15.72
CA PRO A 124 -2.17 0.89 14.36
C PRO A 124 -3.51 1.40 13.83
N LEU A 125 -3.46 2.14 12.74
CA LEU A 125 -4.59 2.39 11.88
C LEU A 125 -4.96 1.08 11.16
N ILE A 126 -6.22 0.65 11.26
CA ILE A 126 -6.70 -0.62 10.66
C ILE A 126 -7.58 -0.33 9.46
N VAL A 127 -7.33 -1.02 8.37
CA VAL A 127 -8.14 -1.00 7.15
C VAL A 127 -8.57 -2.42 6.80
N LYS A 128 -9.83 -2.57 6.40
CA LYS A 128 -10.31 -3.83 5.82
C LYS A 128 -9.71 -4.02 4.44
N SER A 129 -9.10 -5.18 4.19
CA SER A 129 -8.53 -5.57 2.92
C SER A 129 -9.36 -6.68 2.32
N GLY A 130 -9.90 -6.43 1.12
CA GLY A 130 -10.79 -7.38 0.46
C GLY A 130 -11.97 -7.87 1.33
N PRO A 131 -12.51 -9.07 1.07
CA PRO A 131 -13.67 -9.60 1.78
C PRO A 131 -13.38 -9.88 3.26
N VAL A 132 -12.19 -10.35 3.59
CA VAL A 132 -11.87 -10.89 4.93
C VAL A 132 -10.56 -10.38 5.54
N GLY A 133 -9.58 -9.90 4.76
CA GLY A 133 -8.27 -9.47 5.22
C GLY A 133 -8.25 -8.15 5.99
N LEU A 134 -7.10 -7.84 6.58
CA LEU A 134 -6.84 -6.60 7.30
C LEU A 134 -5.45 -6.06 6.93
N HIS A 135 -5.34 -4.75 6.76
CA HIS A 135 -4.06 -4.04 6.76
C HIS A 135 -3.94 -3.21 8.04
N ALA A 136 -2.77 -3.22 8.65
CA ALA A 136 -2.42 -2.41 9.80
C ALA A 136 -1.29 -1.43 9.43
N TYR A 137 -1.43 -0.15 9.82
CA TYR A 137 -0.44 0.90 9.53
C TYR A 137 -0.04 1.63 10.80
N TRP A 138 1.26 1.64 11.10
CA TRP A 138 1.86 2.50 12.12
C TRP A 138 2.44 3.73 11.44
N VAL A 139 1.75 4.85 11.58
CA VAL A 139 2.14 6.11 10.93
C VAL A 139 3.24 6.79 11.74
N PHE A 140 4.35 7.16 11.08
CA PHE A 140 5.43 7.92 11.68
C PHE A 140 5.06 9.40 11.82
N LYS A 141 5.75 10.10 12.72
CA LYS A 141 5.55 11.55 12.91
C LYS A 141 6.01 12.35 11.71
N GLU A 142 7.01 11.85 11.00
CA GLU A 142 7.63 12.45 9.82
C GLU A 142 7.98 11.39 8.77
N ASP A 143 8.26 11.82 7.55
CA ASP A 143 8.76 10.95 6.49
C ASP A 143 10.20 10.52 6.82
N VAL A 144 10.51 9.25 6.64
CA VAL A 144 11.83 8.65 6.89
C VAL A 144 12.38 7.98 5.65
#